data_9d24cdfbeff674331b3a7ba6b367e164
#
_entry.id   9d24cdfbeff674331b3a7ba6b367e164
#
_cell.length_a   1.000
_cell.length_b   1.000
_cell.length_c   1.000
_cell.angle_alpha   90.00
_cell.angle_beta   90.00
_cell.angle_gamma   90.00
#
_symmetry.space_group_name_H-M   'P 1'
#
loop_
_entity.id
_entity.type
_entity.pdbx_description
1 polymer ?
#
loop_
_entity_poly.entity_id
_entity_poly.type
_entity_poly.pdbx_seq_one_letter_code
_entity_poly.pdbx_strand_id
1 'polypeptide(L)'
;MNEHSQGKHGYIFSQYLKKEDCIDLVLADDGITVLGSYVKAQKFLDEINGNDAEALRLANEGKSTKNLPNAENRGYGISSSKEMLSDGLHGSFFMLSGGAFHRHDSSGSVFVKLPNSIYWDGTIILMRIPVKVPLDFDYNKYTR
;
A
#
# COMPACT_ATOMS: atom_id res chain seq x y z
N MET A 1 9.11 -2.98 -2.02
CA MET A 1 8.61 -2.57 -3.33
C MET A 1 9.39 -3.24 -4.47
N ASN A 2 10.70 -3.06 -4.57
CA ASN A 2 11.48 -3.57 -5.73
C ASN A 2 11.35 -5.08 -6.04
N GLU A 3 11.15 -5.93 -5.05
CA GLU A 3 11.03 -7.38 -5.27
C GLU A 3 9.73 -7.80 -6.00
N HIS A 4 8.70 -6.97 -5.94
CA HIS A 4 7.40 -7.25 -6.57
C HIS A 4 7.20 -6.45 -7.85
N SER A 5 7.70 -5.22 -7.88
CA SER A 5 7.44 -4.29 -8.97
C SER A 5 8.24 -4.59 -10.22
N GLN A 6 9.44 -5.21 -10.08
CA GLN A 6 10.40 -5.39 -11.17
C GLN A 6 10.75 -4.08 -11.90
N GLY A 7 10.51 -2.96 -11.26
CA GLY A 7 10.88 -1.65 -11.74
C GLY A 7 12.39 -1.45 -11.77
N LYS A 8 12.83 -0.54 -12.62
CA LYS A 8 14.24 -0.12 -12.70
C LYS A 8 14.58 0.93 -11.66
N HIS A 9 13.59 1.72 -11.25
CA HIS A 9 13.77 2.85 -10.37
C HIS A 9 12.76 2.83 -9.23
N GLY A 10 13.24 3.19 -8.05
CA GLY A 10 12.42 3.50 -6.90
C GLY A 10 12.68 4.94 -6.47
N TYR A 11 11.63 5.65 -6.11
CA TYR A 11 11.67 7.05 -5.72
C TYR A 11 11.16 7.19 -4.29
N ILE A 12 11.86 8.00 -3.51
CA ILE A 12 11.47 8.36 -2.15
C ILE A 12 11.43 9.88 -2.07
N PHE A 13 10.33 10.40 -1.58
CA PHE A 13 10.16 11.82 -1.28
C PHE A 13 9.54 11.97 0.09
N SER A 14 10.01 12.97 0.86
CA SER A 14 9.41 13.31 2.14
C SER A 14 9.32 14.82 2.30
N GLN A 15 8.25 15.29 2.95
CA GLN A 15 8.03 16.69 3.24
C GLN A 15 7.37 16.86 4.61
N TYR A 16 7.90 17.79 5.40
CA TYR A 16 7.23 18.24 6.62
C TYR A 16 6.23 19.35 6.31
N LEU A 17 4.98 19.11 6.63
CA LEU A 17 3.88 20.05 6.47
C LEU A 17 3.64 20.76 7.81
N LYS A 18 4.27 21.92 7.99
CA LYS A 18 4.30 22.64 9.26
C LYS A 18 2.91 23.05 9.78
N LYS A 19 2.00 23.41 8.88
CA LYS A 19 0.63 23.84 9.26
C LYS A 19 -0.20 22.66 9.78
N GLU A 20 -0.05 21.51 9.16
CA GLU A 20 -0.78 20.28 9.46
C GLU A 20 -0.09 19.46 10.56
N ASP A 21 1.13 19.83 10.95
CA ASP A 21 2.00 19.12 11.91
C ASP A 21 2.15 17.64 11.56
N CYS A 22 2.41 17.36 10.28
CA CYS A 22 2.59 16.02 9.77
C CYS A 22 3.73 15.93 8.75
N ILE A 23 4.19 14.71 8.52
CA ILE A 23 5.17 14.37 7.49
C ILE A 23 4.45 13.56 6.42
N ASP A 24 4.55 13.99 5.16
CA ASP A 24 4.21 13.17 4.02
C ASP A 24 5.45 12.40 3.56
N LEU A 25 5.33 11.10 3.45
CA LEU A 25 6.33 10.20 2.89
C LEU A 25 5.75 9.50 1.67
N VAL A 26 6.41 9.67 0.53
CA VAL A 26 6.01 9.04 -0.74
C VAL A 26 7.08 8.03 -1.15
N LEU A 27 6.62 6.83 -1.48
CA LEU A 27 7.41 5.77 -2.10
C LEU A 27 6.78 5.45 -3.45
N ALA A 28 7.56 5.48 -4.52
CA ALA A 28 7.06 5.16 -5.85
C ALA A 28 8.03 4.24 -6.59
N ASP A 29 7.50 3.44 -7.50
CA ASP A 29 8.28 2.66 -8.46
C ASP A 29 7.68 2.75 -9.88
N ASP A 30 8.49 2.42 -10.87
CA ASP A 30 8.15 2.37 -12.28
C ASP A 30 8.00 0.93 -12.81
N GLY A 31 7.68 0.01 -11.92
CA GLY A 31 7.59 -1.42 -12.24
C GLY A 31 6.24 -1.87 -12.79
N ILE A 32 5.96 -3.15 -12.60
CA ILE A 32 4.64 -3.69 -12.88
C ILE A 32 3.65 -3.27 -11.78
N THR A 33 2.39 -3.12 -12.15
CA THR A 33 1.32 -2.81 -11.20
C THR A 33 1.08 -3.96 -10.22
N VAL A 34 0.29 -3.71 -9.18
CA VAL A 34 -0.15 -4.78 -8.26
C VAL A 34 -0.91 -5.85 -9.04
N LEU A 35 -1.82 -5.48 -9.93
CA LEU A 35 -2.49 -6.42 -10.83
C LEU A 35 -1.48 -7.20 -11.68
N GLY A 36 -0.50 -6.50 -12.27
CA GLY A 36 0.56 -7.12 -13.06
C GLY A 36 1.35 -8.18 -12.28
N SER A 37 1.59 -7.96 -11.00
CA SER A 37 2.24 -8.95 -10.10
C SER A 37 1.41 -10.21 -9.95
N TYR A 38 0.09 -10.10 -9.77
CA TYR A 38 -0.80 -11.26 -9.68
C TYR A 38 -0.89 -12.02 -11.01
N VAL A 39 -1.01 -11.30 -12.14
CA VAL A 39 -1.01 -11.89 -13.48
C VAL A 39 0.26 -12.68 -13.71
N LYS A 40 1.42 -12.10 -13.40
CA LYS A 40 2.72 -12.78 -13.56
C LYS A 40 2.86 -14.01 -12.65
N ALA A 41 2.37 -13.94 -11.43
CA ALA A 41 2.38 -15.05 -10.48
C ALA A 41 1.32 -16.13 -10.77
N GLN A 42 0.38 -15.86 -11.68
CA GLN A 42 -0.77 -16.73 -11.99
C GLN A 42 -1.61 -17.06 -10.73
N LYS A 43 -1.82 -16.05 -9.87
CA LYS A 43 -2.53 -16.21 -8.61
C LYS A 43 -3.76 -15.30 -8.53
N PHE A 44 -4.83 -15.80 -7.93
CA PHE A 44 -6.05 -15.06 -7.62
C PHE A 44 -6.72 -14.40 -8.84
N LEU A 45 -6.45 -14.88 -10.06
CA LEU A 45 -6.92 -14.25 -11.29
C LEU A 45 -8.45 -14.23 -11.41
N ASP A 46 -9.11 -15.29 -10.95
CA ASP A 46 -10.59 -15.39 -10.97
C ASP A 46 -11.22 -14.37 -10.00
N GLU A 47 -10.62 -14.18 -8.82
CA GLU A 47 -11.08 -13.19 -7.83
C GLU A 47 -10.88 -11.76 -8.35
N ILE A 48 -9.74 -11.49 -8.96
CA ILE A 48 -9.35 -10.15 -9.45
C ILE A 48 -10.13 -9.79 -10.71
N ASN A 49 -10.34 -10.75 -11.61
CA ASN A 49 -11.07 -10.57 -12.87
C ASN A 49 -10.62 -9.33 -13.67
N GLY A 50 -9.30 -9.10 -13.75
CA GLY A 50 -8.70 -7.96 -14.46
C GLY A 50 -8.98 -6.58 -13.85
N ASN A 51 -9.44 -6.51 -12.60
CA ASN A 51 -9.79 -5.27 -11.92
C ASN A 51 -8.65 -4.81 -10.97
N ASP A 52 -8.01 -3.68 -11.28
CA ASP A 52 -6.94 -3.11 -10.45
C ASP A 52 -7.40 -2.83 -9.00
N ALA A 53 -8.64 -2.42 -8.76
CA ALA A 53 -9.16 -2.16 -7.42
C ALA A 53 -9.27 -3.45 -6.60
N GLU A 54 -9.68 -4.56 -7.20
CA GLU A 54 -9.69 -5.88 -6.55
C GLU A 54 -8.27 -6.37 -6.27
N ALA A 55 -7.34 -6.15 -7.19
CA ALA A 55 -5.93 -6.46 -6.95
C ALA A 55 -5.37 -5.69 -5.74
N LEU A 56 -5.66 -4.39 -5.63
CA LEU A 56 -5.27 -3.58 -4.47
C LEU A 56 -5.92 -4.10 -3.18
N ARG A 57 -7.18 -4.47 -3.22
CA ARG A 57 -7.91 -5.01 -2.06
C ARG A 57 -7.22 -6.29 -1.55
N LEU A 58 -6.99 -7.26 -2.43
CA LEU A 58 -6.33 -8.52 -2.07
C LEU A 58 -4.92 -8.31 -1.52
N ALA A 59 -4.13 -7.41 -2.12
CA ALA A 59 -2.80 -7.09 -1.64
C ALA A 59 -2.82 -6.48 -0.23
N ASN A 60 -3.80 -5.64 0.06
CA ASN A 60 -3.98 -5.02 1.38
C ASN A 60 -4.58 -5.97 2.42
N GLU A 61 -5.20 -7.07 2.00
CA GLU A 61 -5.66 -8.17 2.86
C GLU A 61 -4.56 -9.22 3.12
N GLY A 62 -3.36 -9.01 2.60
CA GLY A 62 -2.22 -9.90 2.82
C GLY A 62 -2.12 -11.07 1.84
N LYS A 63 -2.88 -11.08 0.75
CA LYS A 63 -2.78 -12.09 -0.31
C LYS A 63 -1.48 -11.90 -1.10
N SER A 64 -0.47 -12.71 -0.79
CA SER A 64 0.87 -12.59 -1.38
C SER A 64 1.00 -13.32 -2.72
N THR A 65 1.77 -12.74 -3.64
CA THR A 65 2.19 -13.39 -4.89
C THR A 65 3.39 -14.31 -4.71
N LYS A 66 4.06 -14.29 -3.56
CA LYS A 66 5.26 -15.11 -3.28
C LYS A 66 4.91 -16.57 -3.02
N ASN A 67 5.78 -17.48 -3.53
CA ASN A 67 5.71 -18.94 -3.36
C ASN A 67 6.85 -19.44 -2.46
N LEU A 68 7.00 -18.93 -1.24
CA LEU A 68 8.07 -19.39 -0.36
C LEU A 68 7.50 -20.24 0.78
N PRO A 69 8.22 -21.33 1.20
CA PRO A 69 7.74 -22.25 2.24
C PRO A 69 7.46 -21.57 3.59
N ASN A 70 8.07 -20.42 3.86
CA ASN A 70 7.88 -19.62 5.06
C ASN A 70 7.15 -18.29 4.73
N ALA A 71 6.19 -18.33 3.81
CA ALA A 71 5.41 -17.17 3.39
C ALA A 71 4.47 -16.61 4.48
N GLU A 72 4.41 -17.25 5.63
CA GLU A 72 3.52 -16.90 6.75
C GLU A 72 3.63 -15.44 7.20
N ASN A 73 4.76 -14.78 6.95
CA ASN A 73 4.99 -13.40 7.41
C ASN A 73 5.10 -12.35 6.30
N ARG A 74 4.84 -12.68 5.02
CA ARG A 74 5.23 -11.79 3.91
C ARG A 74 4.10 -11.02 3.24
N GLY A 75 2.86 -11.35 3.53
CA GLY A 75 1.69 -10.55 3.12
C GLY A 75 1.35 -9.42 4.10
N TYR A 76 1.98 -9.42 5.28
CA TYR A 76 1.61 -8.51 6.37
C TYR A 76 2.31 -7.16 6.37
N GLY A 77 3.37 -6.96 5.58
CA GLY A 77 4.16 -5.73 5.60
C GLY A 77 3.35 -4.46 5.33
N ILE A 78 2.55 -4.43 4.28
CA ILE A 78 1.67 -3.29 3.96
C ILE A 78 0.53 -3.19 4.97
N SER A 79 -0.10 -4.29 5.32
CA SER A 79 -1.20 -4.35 6.28
C SER A 79 -0.79 -3.84 7.67
N SER A 80 0.29 -4.36 8.23
CA SER A 80 0.79 -3.95 9.55
C SER A 80 1.24 -2.49 9.57
N SER A 81 1.93 -2.03 8.53
CA SER A 81 2.36 -0.62 8.42
C SER A 81 1.17 0.31 8.30
N LYS A 82 0.15 -0.07 7.55
CA LYS A 82 -1.09 0.68 7.38
C LYS A 82 -1.87 0.78 8.69
N GLU A 83 -2.06 -0.36 9.39
CA GLU A 83 -2.73 -0.40 10.70
C GLU A 83 -1.96 0.44 11.74
N MET A 84 -0.65 0.31 11.82
CA MET A 84 0.17 1.13 12.70
C MET A 84 0.01 2.62 12.42
N LEU A 85 0.03 2.99 11.14
CA LEU A 85 -0.10 4.38 10.72
C LEU A 85 -1.47 4.95 11.03
N SER A 86 -2.56 4.24 10.70
CA SER A 86 -3.92 4.75 10.84
C SER A 86 -4.46 4.60 12.26
N ASP A 87 -4.37 3.40 12.83
CA ASP A 87 -4.98 3.09 14.12
C ASP A 87 -4.06 3.48 15.28
N GLY A 88 -2.74 3.34 15.08
CA GLY A 88 -1.75 3.67 16.09
C GLY A 88 -1.38 5.15 16.12
N LEU A 89 -1.09 5.72 14.98
CA LEU A 89 -0.58 7.09 14.86
C LEU A 89 -1.63 8.11 14.40
N HIS A 90 -2.84 7.66 14.06
CA HIS A 90 -3.93 8.50 13.50
C HIS A 90 -3.54 9.21 12.20
N GLY A 91 -2.71 8.56 11.41
CA GLY A 91 -2.29 9.00 10.09
C GLY A 91 -3.19 8.50 8.97
N SER A 92 -2.72 8.66 7.73
CA SER A 92 -3.44 8.23 6.54
C SER A 92 -2.50 7.51 5.58
N PHE A 93 -3.02 6.46 4.97
CA PHE A 93 -2.34 5.65 3.97
C PHE A 93 -3.05 5.75 2.62
N PHE A 94 -2.28 5.97 1.57
CA PHE A 94 -2.77 6.00 0.20
C PHE A 94 -1.91 5.10 -0.68
N MET A 95 -2.54 4.43 -1.63
CA MET A 95 -1.86 3.58 -2.60
C MET A 95 -2.51 3.73 -3.97
N LEU A 96 -1.70 4.00 -4.99
CA LEU A 96 -2.11 4.06 -6.38
C LEU A 96 -1.32 3.00 -7.16
N SER A 97 -1.99 2.18 -7.94
CA SER A 97 -1.34 1.24 -8.85
C SER A 97 -2.27 0.89 -10.01
N GLY A 98 -1.75 0.98 -11.23
CA GLY A 98 -2.57 0.82 -12.42
C GLY A 98 -3.69 1.86 -12.46
N GLY A 99 -4.90 1.42 -12.72
CA GLY A 99 -6.12 2.23 -12.75
C GLY A 99 -6.91 2.22 -11.44
N ALA A 100 -6.27 2.02 -10.29
CA ALA A 100 -6.96 1.97 -9.00
C ALA A 100 -6.25 2.72 -7.89
N PHE A 101 -7.03 3.18 -6.94
CA PHE A 101 -6.62 3.93 -5.77
C PHE A 101 -7.20 3.31 -4.50
N HIS A 102 -6.38 3.24 -3.47
CA HIS A 102 -6.76 2.84 -2.12
C HIS A 102 -6.43 3.94 -1.13
N ARG A 103 -7.35 4.21 -0.23
CA ARG A 103 -7.15 5.06 0.95
C ARG A 103 -7.53 4.30 2.21
N HIS A 104 -6.75 4.47 3.26
CA HIS A 104 -7.04 3.98 4.59
C HIS A 104 -6.68 5.03 5.63
N ASP A 105 -7.62 5.38 6.48
CA ASP A 105 -7.48 6.30 7.61
C ASP A 105 -8.46 5.92 8.72
N SER A 106 -8.61 6.76 9.75
CA SER A 106 -9.54 6.55 10.85
C SER A 106 -11.01 6.40 10.44
N SER A 107 -11.38 6.81 9.21
CA SER A 107 -12.73 6.62 8.65
C SER A 107 -12.93 5.27 7.95
N GLY A 108 -11.88 4.47 7.81
CA GLY A 108 -11.89 3.15 7.19
C GLY A 108 -11.14 3.07 5.86
N SER A 109 -11.41 2.00 5.14
CA SER A 109 -10.77 1.68 3.86
C SER A 109 -11.69 1.93 2.68
N VAL A 110 -11.14 2.52 1.62
CA VAL A 110 -11.83 2.74 0.34
C VAL A 110 -10.94 2.23 -0.79
N PHE A 111 -11.51 1.47 -1.73
CA PHE A 111 -10.87 1.01 -2.96
C PHE A 111 -11.68 1.53 -4.14
N VAL A 112 -11.04 2.28 -5.02
CA VAL A 112 -11.72 2.98 -6.12
C VAL A 112 -11.05 2.62 -7.43
N LYS A 113 -11.85 2.20 -8.42
CA LYS A 113 -11.42 2.15 -9.81
C LYS A 113 -11.43 3.57 -10.36
N LEU A 114 -10.29 3.99 -10.91
CA LEU A 114 -10.13 5.30 -11.50
C LEU A 114 -10.70 5.34 -12.94
N PRO A 115 -11.03 6.53 -13.47
CA PRO A 115 -11.36 6.69 -14.88
C PRO A 115 -10.23 6.16 -15.77
N ASN A 116 -10.59 5.61 -16.94
CA ASN A 116 -9.62 5.01 -17.88
C ASN A 116 -8.51 5.97 -18.37
N SER A 117 -8.71 7.27 -18.21
CA SER A 117 -7.71 8.31 -18.50
C SER A 117 -6.61 8.42 -17.44
N ILE A 118 -6.78 7.79 -16.29
CA ILE A 118 -5.82 7.83 -15.16
C ILE A 118 -5.26 6.44 -14.96
N TYR A 119 -3.98 6.31 -15.24
CA TYR A 119 -3.24 5.05 -15.08
C TYR A 119 -1.79 5.33 -14.69
N TRP A 120 -1.27 4.57 -13.73
CA TRP A 120 0.12 4.65 -13.29
C TRP A 120 0.81 3.29 -13.47
N ASP A 121 1.86 3.27 -14.27
CA ASP A 121 2.75 2.11 -14.38
C ASP A 121 3.59 1.99 -13.10
N GLY A 122 3.40 0.90 -12.36
CA GLY A 122 4.05 0.69 -11.07
C GLY A 122 3.13 0.99 -9.90
N THR A 123 3.73 1.42 -8.79
CA THR A 123 3.00 1.67 -7.53
C THR A 123 3.49 2.94 -6.86
N ILE A 124 2.55 3.75 -6.37
CA ILE A 124 2.81 4.89 -5.50
C ILE A 124 2.16 4.62 -4.15
N ILE A 125 2.92 4.76 -3.08
CA ILE A 125 2.43 4.75 -1.70
C ILE A 125 2.72 6.12 -1.09
N LEU A 126 1.70 6.75 -0.51
CA LEU A 126 1.83 7.96 0.28
C LEU A 126 1.35 7.67 1.70
N MET A 127 2.17 8.01 2.67
CA MET A 127 1.87 7.94 4.09
C MET A 127 1.91 9.34 4.68
N ARG A 128 0.80 9.78 5.27
CA ARG A 128 0.74 11.01 6.06
C ARG A 128 0.87 10.65 7.54
N ILE A 129 1.98 11.06 8.13
CA ILE A 129 2.40 10.66 9.48
C ILE A 129 2.28 11.87 10.40
N PRO A 130 1.37 11.88 11.39
CA PRO A 130 1.34 12.93 12.40
C PRO A 130 2.66 13.00 13.18
N VAL A 131 3.14 14.20 13.45
CA VAL A 131 4.37 14.40 14.24
C VAL A 131 4.14 14.04 15.71
N LYS A 132 2.93 14.32 16.23
CA LYS A 132 2.55 13.96 17.60
C LYS A 132 2.16 12.50 17.67
N VAL A 133 2.92 11.73 18.43
CA VAL A 133 2.61 10.33 18.73
C VAL A 133 1.57 10.31 19.87
N PRO A 134 0.45 9.58 19.71
CA PRO A 134 -0.53 9.40 20.80
C PRO A 134 0.10 8.78 22.05
N LEU A 135 -0.34 9.21 23.24
CA LEU A 135 0.21 8.74 24.51
C LEU A 135 -0.01 7.24 24.75
N ASP A 136 -1.05 6.68 24.15
CA ASP A 136 -1.42 5.27 24.24
C ASP A 136 -0.86 4.43 23.10
N PHE A 137 0.02 5.00 22.26
CA PHE A 137 0.65 4.28 21.17
C PHE A 137 1.56 3.16 21.69
N ASP A 138 1.27 1.93 21.29
CA ASP A 138 2.09 0.75 21.59
C ASP A 138 2.55 0.08 20.31
N TYR A 139 3.82 0.23 19.98
CA TYR A 139 4.46 -0.36 18.81
C TYR A 139 4.31 -1.88 18.75
N ASN A 140 4.34 -2.57 19.90
CA ASN A 140 4.29 -4.03 19.95
C ASN A 140 2.98 -4.62 19.40
N LYS A 141 1.89 -3.84 19.38
CA LYS A 141 0.62 -4.27 18.77
C LYS A 141 0.72 -4.51 17.26
N TYR A 142 1.69 -3.88 16.59
CA TYR A 142 1.84 -3.87 15.13
C TYR A 142 3.04 -4.64 14.64
N THR A 143 3.89 -5.12 15.53
CA THR A 143 5.03 -5.99 15.22
C THR A 143 4.59 -7.45 15.35
N ARG A 144 4.39 -8.09 14.21
CA ARG A 144 4.04 -9.52 14.12
C ARG A 144 5.14 -10.30 13.45
#